data_eb98571ebf486dba56ded2a599eb07e9
#
_entry.id   eb98571ebf486dba56ded2a599eb07e9
#
_cell.length_a   1.000
_cell.length_b   1.000
_cell.length_c   1.000
_cell.angle_alpha   90.00
_cell.angle_beta   90.00
_cell.angle_gamma   90.00
#
_symmetry.space_group_name_H-M   'P 1'
#
loop_
_entity.id
_entity.type
_entity.pdbx_description
1 polymer ?
#
loop_
_entity_poly.entity_id
_entity_poly.type
_entity_poly.pdbx_seq_one_letter_code
_entity_poly.pdbx_strand_id
1 'polypeptide(L)'
;VIWQLSEPYKMKRVGKGRPYYPPKGMVLVAILMFRMNLSEREYVNWLKTNVWLIELAELPNSSDRRSIKRVFERTPKEYWEKLEEKIQRPISDSKVYGVDSTGLKQSKQTGAWSEKKNRRKDFKKLHIIADLLNRAVVVQKLTGGRRHDSPVFGEMMDEVESVDKMAGDPSLSQQK
;
A
#
# COMPACT_ATOMS: atom_id res chain seq x y z
N VAL A 1 -14.14 3.93 -8.71
CA VAL A 1 -13.56 4.92 -7.77
C VAL A 1 -12.08 5.16 -8.06
N ILE A 2 -11.18 4.16 -7.93
CA ILE A 2 -9.73 4.34 -8.13
C ILE A 2 -9.42 4.93 -9.51
N TRP A 3 -10.10 4.48 -10.57
CA TRP A 3 -9.95 5.02 -11.91
C TRP A 3 -10.30 6.51 -12.03
N GLN A 4 -11.34 6.93 -11.32
CA GLN A 4 -11.78 8.34 -11.32
C GLN A 4 -10.85 9.22 -10.48
N LEU A 5 -10.23 8.67 -9.42
CA LEU A 5 -9.33 9.39 -8.53
C LEU A 5 -7.91 9.49 -9.06
N SER A 6 -7.47 8.53 -9.86
CA SER A 6 -6.12 8.56 -10.44
C SER A 6 -6.03 9.58 -11.58
N GLU A 7 -5.14 10.54 -11.42
CA GLU A 7 -4.82 11.48 -12.50
C GLU A 7 -3.73 10.92 -13.41
N PRO A 8 -3.75 11.21 -14.71
CA PRO A 8 -2.66 10.84 -15.59
C PRO A 8 -1.40 11.59 -15.19
N TYR A 9 -0.27 10.91 -15.06
CA TYR A 9 1.03 11.56 -14.94
C TYR A 9 1.89 11.25 -16.18
N LYS A 10 2.72 12.20 -16.57
CA LYS A 10 3.57 12.06 -17.76
C LYS A 10 4.89 11.39 -17.35
N MET A 11 5.12 10.16 -17.79
CA MET A 11 6.45 9.57 -17.71
C MET A 11 7.35 10.16 -18.81
N LYS A 12 8.52 10.66 -18.43
CA LYS A 12 9.54 11.08 -19.40
C LYS A 12 9.97 9.85 -20.23
N ARG A 13 9.78 9.92 -21.54
CA ARG A 13 10.26 8.89 -22.46
C ARG A 13 11.78 8.98 -22.56
N VAL A 14 12.47 7.90 -22.20
CA VAL A 14 13.92 7.79 -22.33
C VAL A 14 14.20 6.82 -23.48
N GLY A 15 14.73 7.35 -24.60
CA GLY A 15 15.20 6.55 -25.72
C GLY A 15 14.15 6.19 -26.79
N LYS A 16 14.63 5.52 -27.86
CA LYS A 16 13.83 5.02 -28.98
C LYS A 16 13.34 3.60 -28.65
N GLY A 17 12.24 3.45 -27.96
CA GLY A 17 11.70 2.14 -27.59
C GLY A 17 10.18 2.07 -27.83
N ARG A 18 9.58 0.88 -27.51
CA ARG A 18 8.14 0.72 -27.48
C ARG A 18 7.52 1.79 -26.58
N PRO A 19 6.39 2.41 -26.99
CA PRO A 19 5.67 3.35 -26.13
C PRO A 19 5.36 2.72 -24.77
N TYR A 20 5.45 3.51 -23.71
CA TYR A 20 5.02 3.06 -22.39
C TYR A 20 3.52 2.82 -22.38
N TYR A 21 3.09 1.87 -21.58
CA TYR A 21 1.67 1.76 -21.24
C TYR A 21 1.18 3.03 -20.58
N PRO A 22 -0.12 3.41 -20.78
CA PRO A 22 -0.71 4.55 -20.09
C PRO A 22 -0.52 4.45 -18.58
N PRO A 23 0.13 5.45 -17.95
CA PRO A 23 0.47 5.37 -16.52
C PRO A 23 -0.74 5.15 -15.63
N LYS A 24 -1.84 5.85 -15.90
CA LYS A 24 -3.11 5.73 -15.16
C LYS A 24 -3.64 4.30 -15.17
N GLY A 25 -3.70 3.67 -16.34
CA GLY A 25 -4.15 2.28 -16.47
C GLY A 25 -3.22 1.29 -15.77
N MET A 26 -1.91 1.54 -15.85
CA MET A 26 -0.93 0.69 -15.18
C MET A 26 -1.00 0.81 -13.66
N VAL A 27 -1.29 1.99 -13.11
CA VAL A 27 -1.53 2.18 -11.67
C VAL A 27 -2.76 1.39 -11.22
N LEU A 28 -3.87 1.46 -11.97
CA LEU A 28 -5.06 0.67 -11.67
C LEU A 28 -4.75 -0.83 -11.63
N VAL A 29 -4.09 -1.34 -12.66
CA VAL A 29 -3.69 -2.76 -12.76
C VAL A 29 -2.78 -3.17 -11.60
N ALA A 30 -1.82 -2.31 -11.22
CA ALA A 30 -0.91 -2.58 -10.12
C ALA A 30 -1.62 -2.63 -8.76
N ILE A 31 -2.52 -1.69 -8.48
CA ILE A 31 -3.30 -1.67 -7.23
C ILE A 31 -4.18 -2.92 -7.13
N LEU A 32 -4.85 -3.31 -8.21
CA LEU A 32 -5.70 -4.50 -8.23
C LEU A 32 -4.91 -5.79 -7.96
N MET A 33 -3.68 -5.89 -8.46
CA MET A 33 -2.82 -7.04 -8.16
C MET A 33 -2.63 -7.21 -6.65
N PHE A 34 -2.34 -6.13 -5.93
CA PHE A 34 -2.22 -6.18 -4.47
C PHE A 34 -3.54 -6.53 -3.78
N ARG A 35 -4.62 -5.93 -4.24
CA ARG A 35 -5.95 -6.18 -3.67
C ARG A 35 -6.40 -7.63 -3.80
N MET A 36 -6.01 -8.30 -4.89
CA MET A 36 -6.32 -9.70 -5.15
C MET A 36 -5.36 -10.67 -4.45
N ASN A 37 -4.30 -10.18 -3.83
CA ASN A 37 -3.28 -10.98 -3.16
C ASN A 37 -2.67 -12.09 -4.05
N LEU A 38 -2.57 -11.82 -5.35
CA LEU A 38 -1.97 -12.73 -6.33
C LEU A 38 -0.47 -12.44 -6.46
N SER A 39 0.31 -13.48 -6.77
CA SER A 39 1.68 -13.27 -7.20
C SER A 39 1.70 -12.59 -8.58
N GLU A 40 2.78 -11.88 -8.91
CA GLU A 40 2.93 -11.21 -10.22
C GLU A 40 2.66 -12.15 -11.40
N ARG A 41 3.06 -13.43 -11.31
CA ARG A 41 2.86 -14.42 -12.37
C ARG A 41 1.39 -14.82 -12.50
N GLU A 42 0.74 -15.13 -11.38
CA GLU A 42 -0.68 -15.48 -11.35
C GLU A 42 -1.54 -14.33 -11.85
N TYR A 43 -1.22 -13.11 -11.42
CA TYR A 43 -1.94 -11.93 -11.83
C TYR A 43 -1.83 -11.64 -13.34
N VAL A 44 -0.64 -11.77 -13.93
CA VAL A 44 -0.46 -11.61 -15.38
C VAL A 44 -1.26 -12.66 -16.16
N ASN A 45 -1.31 -13.90 -15.69
CA ASN A 45 -2.14 -14.92 -16.32
C ASN A 45 -3.63 -14.62 -16.17
N TRP A 46 -4.06 -14.20 -14.99
CA TRP A 46 -5.43 -13.77 -14.73
C TRP A 46 -5.82 -12.57 -15.62
N LEU A 47 -4.94 -11.58 -15.75
CA LEU A 47 -5.17 -10.39 -16.57
C LEU A 47 -5.39 -10.74 -18.05
N LYS A 48 -4.71 -11.74 -18.59
CA LYS A 48 -4.90 -12.21 -19.98
C LYS A 48 -6.29 -12.77 -20.24
N THR A 49 -6.93 -13.36 -19.23
CA THR A 49 -8.29 -13.91 -19.34
C THR A 49 -9.37 -12.89 -19.01
N ASN A 50 -9.00 -11.79 -18.34
CA ASN A 50 -9.92 -10.73 -17.92
C ASN A 50 -9.76 -9.47 -18.79
N VAL A 51 -10.05 -9.59 -20.07
CA VAL A 51 -9.86 -8.57 -21.10
C VAL A 51 -10.61 -7.27 -20.74
N TRP A 52 -11.76 -7.36 -20.11
CA TRP A 52 -12.54 -6.20 -19.66
C TRP A 52 -11.73 -5.22 -18.79
N LEU A 53 -10.79 -5.72 -17.99
CA LEU A 53 -9.94 -4.86 -17.17
C LEU A 53 -8.88 -4.15 -18.01
N ILE A 54 -8.38 -4.80 -19.06
CA ILE A 54 -7.45 -4.19 -20.02
C ILE A 54 -8.12 -3.02 -20.73
N GLU A 55 -9.38 -3.21 -21.16
CA GLU A 55 -10.21 -2.19 -21.78
C GLU A 55 -10.52 -1.05 -20.80
N LEU A 56 -10.96 -1.37 -19.56
CA LEU A 56 -11.22 -0.37 -18.53
C LEU A 56 -9.97 0.44 -18.18
N ALA A 57 -8.81 -0.17 -18.19
CA ALA A 57 -7.52 0.48 -17.94
C ALA A 57 -6.96 1.20 -19.18
N GLU A 58 -7.67 1.18 -20.30
CA GLU A 58 -7.23 1.77 -21.58
C GLU A 58 -5.85 1.27 -22.03
N LEU A 59 -5.54 0.00 -21.73
CA LEU A 59 -4.27 -0.60 -22.11
C LEU A 59 -4.37 -1.20 -23.52
N PRO A 60 -3.34 -1.07 -24.37
CA PRO A 60 -3.35 -1.62 -25.72
C PRO A 60 -3.31 -3.16 -25.73
N ASN A 61 -2.84 -3.77 -24.66
CA ASN A 61 -2.83 -5.23 -24.45
C ASN A 61 -2.52 -5.55 -22.98
N SER A 62 -2.53 -6.83 -22.60
CA SER A 62 -2.14 -7.26 -21.27
C SER A 62 -0.67 -6.88 -20.99
N SER A 63 -0.43 -6.27 -19.84
CA SER A 63 0.90 -5.93 -19.38
C SER A 63 1.69 -7.16 -18.94
N ASP A 64 2.98 -7.16 -19.17
CA ASP A 64 3.87 -8.19 -18.67
C ASP A 64 4.29 -7.93 -17.20
N ARG A 65 4.86 -8.97 -16.55
CA ARG A 65 5.32 -8.90 -15.16
C ARG A 65 6.31 -7.76 -14.91
N ARG A 66 7.24 -7.53 -15.82
CA ARG A 66 8.26 -6.47 -15.68
C ARG A 66 7.64 -5.09 -15.75
N SER A 67 6.63 -4.93 -16.61
CA SER A 67 5.89 -3.66 -16.75
C SER A 67 5.14 -3.32 -15.47
N ILE A 68 4.46 -4.29 -14.84
CA ILE A 68 3.77 -4.09 -13.57
C ILE A 68 4.75 -3.70 -12.46
N LYS A 69 5.86 -4.44 -12.32
CA LYS A 69 6.91 -4.11 -11.34
C LYS A 69 7.45 -2.68 -11.52
N ARG A 70 7.72 -2.29 -12.76
CA ARG A 70 8.24 -0.95 -13.08
C ARG A 70 7.27 0.19 -12.73
N VAL A 71 5.97 -0.06 -12.61
CA VAL A 71 5.01 0.96 -12.15
C VAL A 71 5.41 1.45 -10.77
N PHE A 72 5.67 0.54 -9.82
CA PHE A 72 6.06 0.91 -8.47
C PHE A 72 7.43 1.59 -8.39
N GLU A 73 8.37 1.16 -9.23
CA GLU A 73 9.71 1.74 -9.28
C GLU A 73 9.76 3.13 -9.92
N ARG A 74 8.83 3.42 -10.84
CA ARG A 74 8.87 4.62 -11.68
C ARG A 74 7.81 5.67 -11.35
N THR A 75 6.75 5.27 -10.65
CA THR A 75 5.72 6.22 -10.23
C THR A 75 6.28 7.06 -9.09
N PRO A 76 6.30 8.38 -9.22
CA PRO A 76 6.79 9.28 -8.17
C PRO A 76 6.04 9.07 -6.86
N LYS A 77 6.75 9.24 -5.74
CA LYS A 77 6.16 9.10 -4.39
C LYS A 77 5.00 10.06 -4.19
N GLU A 78 5.16 11.29 -4.66
CA GLU A 78 4.15 12.35 -4.58
C GLU A 78 2.84 12.00 -5.30
N TYR A 79 2.91 11.13 -6.32
CA TYR A 79 1.70 10.64 -6.99
C TYR A 79 0.93 9.67 -6.09
N TRP A 80 1.64 8.77 -5.41
CA TRP A 80 1.02 7.84 -4.45
C TRP A 80 0.42 8.58 -3.27
N GLU A 81 1.11 9.58 -2.73
CA GLU A 81 0.63 10.43 -1.64
C GLU A 81 -0.66 11.18 -2.02
N LYS A 82 -0.70 11.79 -3.20
CA LYS A 82 -1.92 12.43 -3.71
C LYS A 82 -3.08 11.46 -3.94
N LEU A 83 -2.78 10.25 -4.40
CA LEU A 83 -3.81 9.23 -4.59
C LEU A 83 -4.36 8.76 -3.24
N GLU A 84 -3.49 8.56 -2.28
CA GLU A 84 -3.83 8.20 -0.90
C GLU A 84 -4.72 9.27 -0.26
N GLU A 85 -4.33 10.52 -0.32
CA GLU A 85 -5.12 11.67 0.17
C GLU A 85 -6.54 11.70 -0.42
N LYS A 86 -6.67 11.46 -1.73
CA LYS A 86 -7.99 11.40 -2.39
C LYS A 86 -8.84 10.21 -1.93
N ILE A 87 -8.21 9.08 -1.61
CA ILE A 87 -8.91 7.88 -1.13
C ILE A 87 -9.31 8.03 0.33
N GLN A 88 -8.46 8.69 1.13
CA GLN A 88 -8.64 8.83 2.57
C GLN A 88 -9.58 9.97 2.99
N ARG A 89 -10.15 10.72 2.04
CA ARG A 89 -11.09 11.78 2.39
C ARG A 89 -12.19 11.23 3.29
N PRO A 90 -12.32 11.73 4.53
CA PRO A 90 -13.31 11.23 5.48
C PRO A 90 -14.72 11.45 4.92
N ILE A 91 -15.54 10.41 5.02
CA ILE A 91 -16.95 10.47 4.65
C ILE A 91 -17.76 11.08 5.80
N SER A 92 -17.21 11.05 7.02
CA SER A 92 -17.80 11.62 8.24
C SER A 92 -16.69 12.11 9.17
N ASP A 93 -17.04 13.02 10.08
CA ASP A 93 -16.15 13.51 11.16
C ASP A 93 -16.03 12.48 12.30
N SER A 94 -15.88 11.22 11.95
CA SER A 94 -15.67 10.15 12.93
C SER A 94 -14.33 10.33 13.64
N LYS A 95 -14.36 10.18 14.96
CA LYS A 95 -13.19 10.22 15.84
C LYS A 95 -12.99 8.90 16.59
N VAL A 96 -13.48 7.82 15.98
CA VAL A 96 -13.35 6.46 16.50
C VAL A 96 -12.25 5.73 15.75
N TYR A 97 -11.11 5.57 16.38
CA TYR A 97 -9.93 5.01 15.77
C TYR A 97 -9.58 3.62 16.30
N GLY A 98 -9.00 2.82 15.42
CA GLY A 98 -8.33 1.57 15.76
C GLY A 98 -6.84 1.66 15.53
N VAL A 99 -6.05 1.08 16.41
CA VAL A 99 -4.59 0.99 16.29
C VAL A 99 -4.16 -0.45 16.20
N ASP A 100 -3.27 -0.74 15.26
CA ASP A 100 -2.72 -2.07 15.06
C ASP A 100 -1.32 -2.01 14.43
N SER A 101 -0.57 -3.09 14.58
CA SER A 101 0.72 -3.24 13.91
C SER A 101 0.89 -4.61 13.28
N THR A 102 1.45 -4.66 12.08
CA THR A 102 1.70 -5.90 11.37
C THR A 102 3.13 -6.01 10.86
N GLY A 103 3.69 -7.21 10.95
CA GLY A 103 5.02 -7.50 10.42
C GLY A 103 4.99 -7.75 8.91
N LEU A 104 5.75 -6.94 8.16
CA LEU A 104 5.92 -7.10 6.72
C LEU A 104 7.22 -7.85 6.43
N LYS A 105 7.12 -9.05 5.86
CA LYS A 105 8.28 -9.82 5.40
C LYS A 105 8.83 -9.23 4.10
N GLN A 106 10.12 -8.97 4.04
CA GLN A 106 10.76 -8.42 2.83
C GLN A 106 10.81 -9.44 1.67
N SER A 107 10.86 -10.74 1.96
CA SER A 107 10.69 -11.80 0.96
C SER A 107 10.21 -13.10 1.59
N LYS A 108 9.61 -13.99 0.78
CA LYS A 108 9.21 -15.33 1.22
C LYS A 108 10.41 -16.18 1.69
N GLN A 109 11.60 -15.93 1.16
CA GLN A 109 12.83 -16.69 1.46
C GLN A 109 13.53 -16.22 2.73
N THR A 110 13.48 -14.93 3.06
CA THR A 110 14.17 -14.37 4.22
C THR A 110 13.59 -14.88 5.55
N GLY A 111 12.28 -15.12 5.63
CA GLY A 111 11.64 -15.63 6.85
C GLY A 111 12.12 -17.02 7.23
N ALA A 112 12.01 -17.99 6.33
CA ALA A 112 12.38 -19.40 6.58
C ALA A 112 13.91 -19.59 6.76
N TRP A 113 14.72 -18.81 6.02
CA TRP A 113 16.18 -18.91 6.11
C TRP A 113 16.73 -18.26 7.38
N SER A 114 16.14 -17.16 7.84
CA SER A 114 16.53 -16.50 9.10
C SER A 114 16.15 -17.31 10.32
N GLU A 115 15.04 -18.04 10.27
CA GLU A 115 14.61 -18.98 11.33
C GLU A 115 15.57 -20.18 11.45
N LYS A 116 15.98 -20.78 10.30
CA LYS A 116 16.92 -21.90 10.29
C LYS A 116 18.33 -21.57 10.79
N LYS A 117 18.77 -20.31 10.66
CA LYS A 117 20.14 -19.88 11.04
C LYS A 117 20.19 -19.05 12.33
N ASN A 118 19.11 -19.00 13.10
CA ASN A 118 19.04 -18.16 14.31
C ASN A 118 19.46 -16.69 14.07
N ARG A 119 19.36 -16.24 12.81
CA ARG A 119 19.67 -14.86 12.42
C ARG A 119 18.51 -13.95 12.80
N ARG A 120 18.83 -12.74 13.17
CA ARG A 120 17.88 -11.70 13.55
C ARG A 120 16.83 -11.53 12.44
N LYS A 121 15.54 -11.69 12.79
CA LYS A 121 14.41 -11.53 11.85
C LYS A 121 14.49 -10.15 11.20
N ASP A 122 14.80 -10.12 9.91
CA ASP A 122 14.82 -8.90 9.13
C ASP A 122 13.44 -8.71 8.51
N PHE A 123 12.60 -7.98 9.23
CA PHE A 123 11.26 -7.60 8.78
C PHE A 123 11.02 -6.12 9.12
N LYS A 124 10.15 -5.51 8.37
CA LYS A 124 9.61 -4.20 8.68
C LYS A 124 8.29 -4.35 9.42
N LYS A 125 7.97 -3.41 10.28
CA LYS A 125 6.72 -3.35 11.00
C LYS A 125 5.93 -2.16 10.52
N LEU A 126 4.70 -2.40 10.07
CA LEU A 126 3.77 -1.36 9.68
C LEU A 126 2.83 -1.11 10.86
N HIS A 127 2.82 0.11 11.36
CA HIS A 127 1.91 0.60 12.38
C HIS A 127 0.83 1.42 11.68
N ILE A 128 -0.41 1.28 12.11
CA ILE A 128 -1.58 1.90 11.48
C ILE A 128 -2.47 2.49 12.56
N ILE A 129 -2.95 3.72 12.33
CA ILE A 129 -4.15 4.27 12.97
C ILE A 129 -5.21 4.36 11.88
N ALA A 130 -6.33 3.70 12.09
CA ALA A 130 -7.43 3.65 11.12
C ALA A 130 -8.71 4.19 11.75
N ASP A 131 -9.44 4.99 10.98
CA ASP A 131 -10.83 5.34 11.27
C ASP A 131 -11.71 4.11 11.07
N LEU A 132 -12.32 3.62 12.13
CA LEU A 132 -13.10 2.39 12.13
C LEU A 132 -14.46 2.56 11.44
N LEU A 133 -15.06 3.75 11.46
CA LEU A 133 -16.34 4.01 10.83
C LEU A 133 -16.17 4.24 9.32
N ASN A 134 -15.18 5.00 8.93
CA ASN A 134 -14.88 5.26 7.52
C ASN A 134 -14.03 4.15 6.86
N ARG A 135 -13.47 3.21 7.65
CA ARG A 135 -12.57 2.15 7.19
C ARG A 135 -11.38 2.69 6.40
N ALA A 136 -10.84 3.81 6.86
CA ALA A 136 -9.74 4.51 6.23
C ALA A 136 -8.51 4.54 7.14
N VAL A 137 -7.32 4.38 6.56
CA VAL A 137 -6.06 4.59 7.29
C VAL A 137 -5.86 6.09 7.44
N VAL A 138 -5.68 6.56 8.67
CA VAL A 138 -5.48 7.98 8.99
C VAL A 138 -3.99 8.30 9.10
N VAL A 139 -3.26 7.46 9.84
CA VAL A 139 -1.82 7.57 9.99
C VAL A 139 -1.18 6.21 9.79
N GLN A 140 -0.05 6.17 9.11
CA GLN A 140 0.73 4.95 8.93
C GLN A 140 2.22 5.21 9.12
N LYS A 141 2.93 4.29 9.77
CA LYS A 141 4.37 4.39 10.00
C LYS A 141 5.08 3.06 9.82
N LEU A 142 6.15 3.07 9.05
CA LEU A 142 6.96 1.89 8.79
C LEU A 142 8.23 1.95 9.65
N THR A 143 8.47 0.90 10.46
CA THR A 143 9.64 0.83 11.33
C THR A 143 10.43 -0.46 11.14
N GLY A 144 11.60 -0.54 11.77
CA GLY A 144 12.32 -1.81 11.91
C GLY A 144 11.53 -2.78 12.81
N GLY A 145 11.54 -4.07 12.46
CA GLY A 145 10.71 -5.10 13.13
C GLY A 145 10.93 -5.28 14.63
N ARG A 146 11.97 -4.65 15.20
CA ARG A 146 12.28 -4.72 16.64
C ARG A 146 11.75 -3.55 17.45
N ARG A 147 11.25 -2.51 16.78
CA ARG A 147 10.76 -1.33 17.49
C ARG A 147 9.48 -1.70 18.22
N HIS A 148 9.39 -1.34 19.49
CA HIS A 148 8.19 -1.51 20.29
C HIS A 148 7.06 -0.63 19.77
N ASP A 149 5.82 -1.10 19.93
CA ASP A 149 4.65 -0.45 19.34
C ASP A 149 4.27 0.82 20.11
N SER A 150 4.29 0.79 21.45
CA SER A 150 3.84 1.90 22.28
C SER A 150 4.52 3.26 21.96
N PRO A 151 5.86 3.37 21.85
CA PRO A 151 6.48 4.64 21.49
C PRO A 151 6.10 5.13 20.09
N VAL A 152 5.91 4.19 19.15
CA VAL A 152 5.53 4.53 17.77
C VAL A 152 4.11 5.05 17.70
N PHE A 153 3.19 4.43 18.44
CA PHE A 153 1.82 4.92 18.51
C PHE A 153 1.71 6.27 19.22
N GLY A 154 2.52 6.52 20.25
CA GLY A 154 2.63 7.85 20.85
C GLY A 154 2.96 8.92 19.81
N GLU A 155 4.03 8.70 19.03
CA GLU A 155 4.43 9.59 17.94
C GLU A 155 3.34 9.76 16.86
N MET A 156 2.58 8.70 16.55
CA MET A 156 1.50 8.74 15.54
C MET A 156 0.25 9.45 16.07
N MET A 157 0.01 9.39 17.38
CA MET A 157 -1.13 10.08 18.01
C MET A 157 -0.99 11.60 17.94
N ASP A 158 0.23 12.12 17.94
CA ASP A 158 0.49 13.56 17.79
C ASP A 158 0.05 14.08 16.40
N GLU A 159 -0.11 13.16 15.42
CA GLU A 159 -0.59 13.50 14.07
C GLU A 159 -2.14 13.46 13.96
N VAL A 160 -2.85 13.01 15.01
CA VAL A 160 -4.31 12.90 15.03
C VAL A 160 -4.90 14.09 15.79
N GLU A 161 -5.69 14.91 15.11
CA GLU A 161 -6.20 16.19 15.68
C GLU A 161 -7.10 15.99 16.91
N SER A 162 -7.92 14.94 16.95
CA SER A 162 -8.80 14.66 18.09
C SER A 162 -9.29 13.20 18.07
N VAL A 163 -9.52 12.63 19.26
CA VAL A 163 -9.94 11.24 19.45
C VAL A 163 -11.07 11.16 20.46
N ASP A 164 -12.23 10.59 20.07
CA ASP A 164 -13.34 10.31 20.97
C ASP A 164 -13.21 8.91 21.58
N LYS A 165 -12.88 7.94 20.74
CA LYS A 165 -12.69 6.53 21.15
C LYS A 165 -11.51 5.90 20.40
N MET A 166 -10.80 5.04 21.11
CA MET A 166 -9.72 4.26 20.56
C MET A 166 -9.87 2.79 20.92
N ALA A 167 -9.73 1.93 19.91
CA ALA A 167 -9.66 0.48 20.06
C ALA A 167 -8.27 -0.02 19.67
N GLY A 168 -7.69 -0.89 20.46
CA GLY A 168 -6.36 -1.46 20.20
C GLY A 168 -6.02 -2.51 21.24
N ASP A 169 -4.85 -3.13 21.09
CA ASP A 169 -4.32 -4.05 22.10
C ASP A 169 -4.14 -3.32 23.44
N PRO A 170 -4.64 -3.87 24.56
CA PRO A 170 -4.48 -3.27 25.90
C PRO A 170 -3.03 -2.97 26.29
N SER A 171 -2.06 -3.70 25.74
CA SER A 171 -0.63 -3.45 25.95
C SER A 171 -0.17 -2.08 25.44
N LEU A 172 -0.93 -1.45 24.54
CA LEU A 172 -0.64 -0.13 23.98
C LEU A 172 -1.10 1.01 24.90
N SER A 173 -1.99 0.75 25.86
CA SER A 173 -2.59 1.74 26.75
C SER A 173 -1.82 1.99 28.05
N GLN A 174 -0.73 1.29 28.32
CA GLN A 174 -0.04 1.29 29.64
C GLN A 174 1.07 2.33 29.80
N GLN A 175 1.16 3.33 28.95
CA GLN A 175 2.07 4.47 29.19
C GLN A 175 1.26 5.76 29.34
N LYS A 176 0.93 6.06 30.61
CA LYS A 176 0.65 7.42 31.09
C LYS A 176 1.93 8.04 31.62
#